data_ac9e341a98dc8083427a295e7e3a8edf
#
_entry.id   ac9e341a98dc8083427a295e7e3a8edf
#
_cell.length_a   1.000
_cell.length_b   1.000
_cell.length_c   1.000
_cell.angle_alpha   90.00
_cell.angle_beta   90.00
_cell.angle_gamma   90.00
#
_symmetry.space_group_name_H-M   'P 1'
#
loop_
_entity.id
_entity.type
_entity.pdbx_description
1 polymer ?
#
loop_
_entity_poly.entity_id
_entity_poly.type
_entity_poly.pdbx_seq_one_letter_code
_entity_poly.pdbx_strand_id
1 'polypeptide(L)'
;MLTRGIQRSVVPASTTKAIALRASGGTSMVSPMEEWEGEIDGKKAKLGRPGFEPLSNESTALSIEEAIRLNASVLAVQVFIGSAYERQTLKNLTDLVDGASRYGIGVMGVTAVGRAMARTPQYFRLATRIMAELGANVVKCYYTDTEFDTVTSCCPVPIVIAGGKKLPELEALEMCSNAIQQGASGVDMGRNIFQSDAPIAMMQAVRAVVHENLSAADGYQMYQDLKASLKA
;
A
#
# COMPACT_ATOMS: atom_id res chain seq x y z
N MET A 1 -1.73 -5.35 -3.55
CA MET A 1 -0.93 -6.17 -2.60
C MET A 1 -1.86 -7.10 -1.86
N LEU A 2 -1.51 -8.37 -1.77
CA LEU A 2 -2.33 -9.40 -1.12
C LEU A 2 -1.62 -9.95 0.12
N THR A 3 -2.39 -10.33 1.12
CA THR A 3 -1.88 -11.11 2.25
C THR A 3 -1.77 -12.57 1.90
N ARG A 4 -0.97 -13.34 2.63
CA ARG A 4 -0.78 -14.78 2.41
C ARG A 4 -2.09 -15.56 2.33
N GLY A 5 -3.04 -15.29 3.22
CA GLY A 5 -4.32 -15.98 3.25
C GLY A 5 -5.19 -15.66 2.03
N ILE A 6 -5.25 -14.40 1.63
CA ILE A 6 -5.99 -13.95 0.45
C ILE A 6 -5.35 -14.54 -0.81
N GLN A 7 -4.00 -14.52 -0.89
CA GLN A 7 -3.27 -15.10 -2.03
C GLN A 7 -3.70 -16.54 -2.32
N ARG A 8 -3.80 -17.37 -1.29
CA ARG A 8 -4.17 -18.77 -1.45
C ARG A 8 -5.61 -19.01 -1.91
N SER A 9 -6.52 -18.12 -1.51
CA SER A 9 -7.95 -18.30 -1.75
C SER A 9 -8.47 -17.60 -3.00
N VAL A 10 -7.81 -16.52 -3.44
CA VAL A 10 -8.35 -15.62 -4.48
C VAL A 10 -7.53 -15.64 -5.76
N VAL A 11 -6.21 -15.82 -5.67
CA VAL A 11 -5.34 -15.77 -6.85
C VAL A 11 -5.11 -17.19 -7.41
N PRO A 12 -5.55 -17.47 -8.63
CA PRO A 12 -5.27 -18.75 -9.26
C PRO A 12 -3.76 -18.99 -9.41
N ALA A 13 -3.33 -20.22 -9.22
CA ALA A 13 -1.93 -20.63 -9.43
C ALA A 13 -1.43 -20.38 -10.87
N SER A 14 -2.34 -20.29 -11.82
CA SER A 14 -2.05 -20.03 -13.25
C SER A 14 -1.97 -18.54 -13.60
N THR A 15 -2.06 -17.63 -12.65
CA THR A 15 -1.96 -16.20 -12.97
C THR A 15 -0.59 -15.85 -13.53
N THR A 16 -0.59 -15.10 -14.63
CA THR A 16 0.63 -14.53 -15.24
C THR A 16 0.91 -13.09 -14.79
N LYS A 17 0.05 -12.52 -13.95
CA LYS A 17 0.22 -11.17 -13.44
C LYS A 17 1.26 -11.13 -12.32
N ALA A 18 2.04 -10.07 -12.31
CA ALA A 18 2.97 -9.82 -11.21
C ALA A 18 2.20 -9.61 -9.90
N ILE A 19 2.66 -10.25 -8.84
CA ILE A 19 2.01 -10.24 -7.53
C ILE A 19 2.98 -9.72 -6.49
N ALA A 20 2.58 -8.64 -5.81
CA ALA A 20 3.24 -8.18 -4.61
C ALA A 20 2.57 -8.81 -3.38
N LEU A 21 3.33 -9.58 -2.63
CA LEU A 21 2.86 -10.30 -1.45
C LEU A 21 3.38 -9.63 -0.17
N ARG A 22 2.47 -9.29 0.74
CA ARG A 22 2.87 -8.76 2.05
C ARG A 22 3.53 -9.85 2.88
N ALA A 23 4.80 -9.63 3.23
CA ALA A 23 5.61 -10.56 4.01
C ALA A 23 5.61 -10.27 5.51
N SER A 24 5.39 -9.02 5.91
CA SER A 24 5.30 -8.66 7.34
C SER A 24 3.86 -8.71 7.84
N GLY A 25 3.72 -9.00 9.10
CA GLY A 25 2.44 -9.04 9.79
C GLY A 25 2.63 -8.94 11.30
N GLY A 26 1.55 -8.66 11.97
CA GLY A 26 1.50 -8.51 13.41
C GLY A 26 0.16 -7.91 13.82
N THR A 27 0.15 -7.14 14.88
CA THR A 27 -1.06 -6.47 15.38
C THR A 27 -1.68 -5.51 14.37
N SER A 28 -0.93 -5.05 13.38
CA SER A 28 -1.44 -4.20 12.29
C SER A 28 -2.22 -4.96 11.22
N MET A 29 -2.09 -6.29 11.15
CA MET A 29 -2.88 -7.13 10.24
C MET A 29 -4.32 -7.27 10.71
N VAL A 30 -4.51 -7.29 12.00
CA VAL A 30 -5.80 -7.08 12.62
C VAL A 30 -5.85 -5.58 12.83
N SER A 31 -6.49 -4.84 11.92
CA SER A 31 -6.80 -3.44 12.21
C SER A 31 -7.25 -3.40 13.67
N PRO A 32 -6.61 -2.64 14.57
CA PRO A 32 -7.27 -2.40 15.81
C PRO A 32 -8.53 -1.72 15.34
N MET A 33 -9.62 -2.34 15.57
CA MET A 33 -10.86 -1.62 15.57
C MET A 33 -10.57 -0.45 16.49
N GLU A 34 -10.46 0.74 15.91
CA GLU A 34 -10.64 1.97 16.65
C GLU A 34 -11.82 1.66 17.53
N GLU A 35 -11.69 1.85 18.83
CA GLU A 35 -12.71 1.46 19.81
C GLU A 35 -14.09 1.47 19.17
N TRP A 36 -14.54 0.30 18.73
CA TRP A 36 -15.87 0.23 18.15
C TRP A 36 -16.84 0.33 19.32
N GLU A 37 -17.55 1.43 19.36
CA GLU A 37 -18.68 1.58 20.23
C GLU A 37 -19.95 1.28 19.42
N GLY A 38 -20.64 0.25 19.76
CA GLY A 38 -21.86 -0.15 19.09
C GLY A 38 -22.76 -0.96 20.01
N GLU A 39 -23.80 -1.51 19.44
CA GLU A 39 -24.77 -2.33 20.17
C GLU A 39 -24.68 -3.77 19.66
N ILE A 40 -24.47 -4.70 20.59
CA ILE A 40 -24.53 -6.15 20.34
C ILE A 40 -25.66 -6.71 21.23
N ASP A 41 -26.63 -7.35 20.61
CA ASP A 41 -27.79 -7.94 21.29
C ASP A 41 -28.54 -6.95 22.21
N GLY A 42 -28.72 -5.70 21.75
CA GLY A 42 -29.41 -4.65 22.51
C GLY A 42 -28.61 -4.07 23.67
N LYS A 43 -27.31 -4.37 23.78
CA LYS A 43 -26.43 -3.85 24.83
C LYS A 43 -25.27 -3.06 24.23
N LYS A 44 -24.98 -1.88 24.78
CA LYS A 44 -23.80 -1.10 24.41
C LYS A 44 -22.55 -1.94 24.64
N ALA A 45 -21.79 -2.16 23.60
CA ALA A 45 -20.53 -2.91 23.63
C ALA A 45 -19.39 -2.01 23.13
N LYS A 46 -18.28 -2.04 23.85
CA LYS A 46 -16.98 -1.53 23.37
C LYS A 46 -16.13 -2.73 23.00
N LEU A 47 -15.79 -2.81 21.72
CA LEU A 47 -14.81 -3.77 21.23
C LEU A 47 -13.47 -3.05 21.06
N GLY A 48 -12.55 -3.35 21.91
CA GLY A 48 -11.17 -2.92 21.89
C GLY A 48 -10.42 -3.75 22.94
N ARG A 49 -9.13 -3.92 22.76
CA ARG A 49 -8.31 -4.57 23.80
C ARG A 49 -7.60 -3.46 24.60
N PRO A 50 -8.00 -3.20 25.84
CA PRO A 50 -7.24 -2.32 26.73
C PRO A 50 -5.80 -2.82 26.84
N GLY A 51 -4.81 -1.96 26.66
CA GLY A 51 -3.39 -2.33 26.77
C GLY A 51 -2.77 -2.95 25.52
N PHE A 52 -3.39 -2.83 24.35
CA PHE A 52 -2.79 -3.29 23.10
C PHE A 52 -1.58 -2.46 22.72
N GLU A 53 -0.50 -3.17 22.36
CA GLU A 53 0.70 -2.53 21.80
C GLU A 53 0.38 -1.75 20.50
N PRO A 54 1.13 -0.67 20.23
CA PRO A 54 0.97 0.10 19.00
C PRO A 54 1.04 -0.80 17.76
N LEU A 55 0.29 -0.45 16.73
CA LEU A 55 0.23 -1.13 15.42
C LEU A 55 1.57 -1.37 14.73
N SER A 56 2.62 -0.76 15.22
CA SER A 56 3.96 -0.80 14.65
C SER A 56 4.77 -2.05 15.01
N ASN A 57 4.25 -2.95 15.86
CA ASN A 57 4.93 -4.18 16.23
C ASN A 57 4.67 -5.29 15.21
N GLU A 58 5.38 -5.25 14.10
CA GLU A 58 5.30 -6.26 13.04
C GLU A 58 6.55 -7.13 12.99
N SER A 59 6.37 -8.39 12.62
CA SER A 59 7.45 -9.32 12.29
C SER A 59 7.21 -9.99 10.94
N THR A 60 8.24 -10.58 10.36
CA THR A 60 8.12 -11.36 9.13
C THR A 60 7.26 -12.59 9.39
N ALA A 61 6.19 -12.76 8.64
CA ALA A 61 5.19 -13.82 8.77
C ALA A 61 5.16 -14.77 7.57
N LEU A 62 6.04 -14.57 6.60
CA LEU A 62 6.13 -15.35 5.37
C LEU A 62 7.59 -15.67 5.09
N SER A 63 7.90 -16.95 4.83
CA SER A 63 9.23 -17.35 4.35
C SER A 63 9.41 -17.06 2.87
N ILE A 64 10.65 -16.95 2.42
CA ILE A 64 10.97 -16.75 0.99
C ILE A 64 10.50 -17.96 0.15
N GLU A 65 10.67 -19.17 0.66
CA GLU A 65 10.24 -20.40 -0.02
C GLU A 65 8.72 -20.40 -0.25
N GLU A 66 7.95 -19.97 0.75
CA GLU A 66 6.51 -19.86 0.59
C GLU A 66 6.12 -18.76 -0.39
N ALA A 67 6.86 -17.65 -0.42
CA ALA A 67 6.66 -16.59 -1.40
C ALA A 67 6.90 -17.10 -2.84
N ILE A 68 7.96 -17.87 -3.05
CA ILE A 68 8.26 -18.53 -4.33
C ILE A 68 7.13 -19.46 -4.71
N ARG A 69 6.68 -20.32 -3.79
CA ARG A 69 5.56 -21.25 -4.03
C ARG A 69 4.27 -20.52 -4.42
N LEU A 70 4.05 -19.31 -3.92
CA LEU A 70 2.91 -18.45 -4.24
C LEU A 70 3.14 -17.61 -5.51
N ASN A 71 4.26 -17.79 -6.20
CA ASN A 71 4.63 -17.03 -7.40
C ASN A 71 4.64 -15.51 -7.15
N ALA A 72 5.19 -15.09 -6.01
CA ALA A 72 5.33 -13.67 -5.68
C ALA A 72 6.43 -13.03 -6.54
N SER A 73 6.14 -11.91 -7.16
CA SER A 73 7.11 -11.11 -7.90
C SER A 73 7.82 -10.09 -7.02
N VAL A 74 7.15 -9.62 -5.97
CA VAL A 74 7.64 -8.64 -5.01
C VAL A 74 7.14 -8.98 -3.63
N LEU A 75 7.98 -8.82 -2.62
CA LEU A 75 7.63 -8.93 -1.21
C LEU A 75 7.48 -7.54 -0.60
N ALA A 76 6.39 -7.30 0.11
CA ALA A 76 6.14 -6.02 0.75
C ALA A 76 6.28 -6.13 2.28
N VAL A 77 6.99 -5.19 2.87
CA VAL A 77 7.23 -5.11 4.31
C VAL A 77 6.96 -3.70 4.82
N GLN A 78 6.21 -3.59 5.91
CA GLN A 78 5.96 -2.28 6.54
C GLN A 78 7.13 -1.89 7.44
N VAL A 79 7.49 -0.59 7.36
CA VAL A 79 8.54 0.01 8.18
C VAL A 79 7.96 1.25 8.88
N PHE A 80 8.16 1.33 10.18
CA PHE A 80 7.60 2.36 11.05
C PHE A 80 8.72 3.25 11.61
N ILE A 81 9.24 4.14 10.77
CA ILE A 81 10.29 5.10 11.18
C ILE A 81 9.77 6.00 12.29
N GLY A 82 10.56 6.16 13.34
CA GLY A 82 10.20 6.98 14.51
C GLY A 82 9.27 6.31 15.52
N SER A 83 8.90 5.04 15.32
CA SER A 83 8.09 4.29 16.28
C SER A 83 8.94 3.57 17.33
N ALA A 84 8.31 3.07 18.40
CA ALA A 84 8.97 2.23 19.40
C ALA A 84 9.56 0.92 18.80
N TYR A 85 9.05 0.48 17.67
CA TYR A 85 9.47 -0.75 16.97
C TYR A 85 10.24 -0.48 15.67
N GLU A 86 10.76 0.72 15.50
CA GLU A 86 11.55 1.10 14.32
C GLU A 86 12.65 0.08 14.02
N ARG A 87 13.48 -0.24 15.02
CA ARG A 87 14.57 -1.19 14.86
C ARG A 87 14.09 -2.55 14.35
N GLN A 88 12.98 -3.07 14.89
CA GLN A 88 12.46 -4.36 14.47
C GLN A 88 11.96 -4.32 13.03
N THR A 89 11.26 -3.26 12.65
CA THR A 89 10.72 -3.15 11.30
C THR A 89 11.79 -2.87 10.24
N LEU A 90 12.84 -2.13 10.59
CA LEU A 90 14.05 -2.00 9.76
C LEU A 90 14.76 -3.33 9.59
N LYS A 91 14.89 -4.11 10.67
CA LYS A 91 15.49 -5.46 10.60
C LYS A 91 14.67 -6.40 9.72
N ASN A 92 13.35 -6.36 9.81
CA ASN A 92 12.47 -7.12 8.91
C ASN A 92 12.73 -6.78 7.44
N LEU A 93 12.93 -5.49 7.12
CA LEU A 93 13.24 -5.06 5.75
C LEU A 93 14.58 -5.64 5.29
N THR A 94 15.65 -5.46 6.08
CA THR A 94 16.99 -5.91 5.66
C THR A 94 17.08 -7.42 5.53
N ASP A 95 16.48 -8.18 6.45
CA ASP A 95 16.47 -9.65 6.38
C ASP A 95 15.70 -10.15 5.15
N LEU A 96 14.60 -9.46 4.82
CA LEU A 96 13.81 -9.79 3.65
C LEU A 96 14.56 -9.47 2.35
N VAL A 97 15.27 -8.33 2.30
CA VAL A 97 16.13 -7.94 1.17
C VAL A 97 17.22 -8.99 0.94
N ASP A 98 17.96 -9.36 2.01
CA ASP A 98 19.03 -10.34 1.92
C ASP A 98 18.53 -11.72 1.47
N GLY A 99 17.39 -12.14 1.99
CA GLY A 99 16.80 -13.41 1.61
C GLY A 99 16.25 -13.43 0.18
N ALA A 100 15.49 -12.39 -0.18
CA ALA A 100 14.81 -12.31 -1.48
C ALA A 100 15.77 -12.09 -2.66
N SER A 101 16.86 -11.35 -2.44
CA SER A 101 17.88 -11.08 -3.46
C SER A 101 18.52 -12.33 -4.03
N ARG A 102 18.67 -13.39 -3.23
CA ARG A 102 19.23 -14.68 -3.66
C ARG A 102 18.37 -15.38 -4.73
N TYR A 103 17.10 -15.01 -4.80
CA TYR A 103 16.12 -15.59 -5.73
C TYR A 103 15.64 -14.59 -6.78
N GLY A 104 16.23 -13.40 -6.82
CA GLY A 104 15.84 -12.35 -7.76
C GLY A 104 14.43 -11.78 -7.51
N ILE A 105 13.90 -11.91 -6.28
CA ILE A 105 12.61 -11.35 -5.89
C ILE A 105 12.83 -9.95 -5.34
N GLY A 106 12.09 -8.97 -5.87
CA GLY A 106 12.15 -7.59 -5.38
C GLY A 106 11.50 -7.41 -4.01
N VAL A 107 11.95 -6.41 -3.26
CA VAL A 107 11.36 -6.02 -1.98
C VAL A 107 10.82 -4.59 -2.07
N MET A 108 9.57 -4.42 -1.66
CA MET A 108 8.91 -3.12 -1.53
C MET A 108 8.85 -2.73 -0.05
N GLY A 109 9.55 -1.66 0.30
CA GLY A 109 9.41 -1.02 1.60
C GLY A 109 8.13 -0.18 1.64
N VAL A 110 7.28 -0.38 2.65
CA VAL A 110 6.03 0.37 2.81
C VAL A 110 6.17 1.30 4.00
N THR A 111 6.15 2.63 3.77
CA THR A 111 6.14 3.59 4.86
C THR A 111 4.82 3.46 5.63
N ALA A 112 4.93 3.16 6.90
CA ALA A 112 3.80 3.14 7.80
C ALA A 112 3.91 4.29 8.80
N VAL A 113 2.82 5.01 8.97
CA VAL A 113 2.75 6.16 9.88
C VAL A 113 1.87 5.77 11.05
N GLY A 114 2.45 5.73 12.25
CA GLY A 114 1.72 5.50 13.49
C GLY A 114 0.75 6.65 13.81
N ARG A 115 -0.18 6.43 14.74
CA ARG A 115 -1.18 7.45 15.14
C ARG A 115 -0.57 8.77 15.62
N ALA A 116 0.61 8.70 16.26
CA ALA A 116 1.30 9.87 16.82
C ALA A 116 2.19 10.61 15.80
N MET A 117 2.23 10.15 14.53
CA MET A 117 3.16 10.66 13.54
C MET A 117 2.42 11.41 12.44
N ALA A 118 2.96 12.55 12.04
CA ALA A 118 2.40 13.37 10.98
C ALA A 118 2.83 12.84 9.60
N ARG A 119 1.90 12.85 8.64
CA ARG A 119 2.15 12.54 7.23
C ARG A 119 2.67 13.78 6.52
N THR A 120 3.93 14.11 6.75
CA THR A 120 4.56 15.30 6.18
C THR A 120 5.55 14.93 5.08
N PRO A 121 5.80 15.82 4.10
CA PRO A 121 6.85 15.62 3.12
C PRO A 121 8.22 15.35 3.75
N GLN A 122 8.55 16.08 4.82
CA GLN A 122 9.81 15.89 5.55
C GLN A 122 9.94 14.46 6.10
N TYR A 123 8.88 13.92 6.71
CA TYR A 123 8.87 12.54 7.19
C TYR A 123 9.07 11.54 6.05
N PHE A 124 8.35 11.73 4.94
CA PHE A 124 8.44 10.78 3.83
C PHE A 124 9.78 10.88 3.09
N ARG A 125 10.40 12.05 2.98
CA ARG A 125 11.79 12.17 2.48
C ARG A 125 12.74 11.30 3.28
N LEU A 126 12.69 11.38 4.61
CA LEU A 126 13.54 10.57 5.48
C LEU A 126 13.22 9.07 5.36
N ALA A 127 11.96 8.71 5.51
CA ALA A 127 11.53 7.31 5.55
C ALA A 127 11.78 6.58 4.22
N THR A 128 11.47 7.21 3.07
CA THR A 128 11.69 6.61 1.75
C THR A 128 13.17 6.45 1.46
N ARG A 129 13.99 7.43 1.84
CA ARG A 129 15.44 7.38 1.67
C ARG A 129 16.07 6.26 2.51
N ILE A 130 15.69 6.12 3.78
CA ILE A 130 16.18 5.04 4.65
C ILE A 130 15.87 3.68 4.03
N MET A 131 14.64 3.46 3.58
CA MET A 131 14.27 2.16 2.99
C MET A 131 15.01 1.86 1.69
N ALA A 132 15.21 2.86 0.85
CA ALA A 132 16.00 2.70 -0.38
C ALA A 132 17.45 2.35 -0.08
N GLU A 133 18.09 3.03 0.87
CA GLU A 133 19.48 2.75 1.28
C GLU A 133 19.64 1.38 1.95
N LEU A 134 18.58 0.86 2.55
CA LEU A 134 18.57 -0.50 3.12
C LEU A 134 18.19 -1.59 2.10
N GLY A 135 18.11 -1.25 0.83
CA GLY A 135 17.98 -2.20 -0.28
C GLY A 135 16.57 -2.45 -0.79
N ALA A 136 15.58 -1.69 -0.37
CA ALA A 136 14.26 -1.76 -1.00
C ALA A 136 14.36 -1.43 -2.50
N ASN A 137 13.76 -2.24 -3.36
CA ASN A 137 13.74 -2.03 -4.81
C ASN A 137 12.66 -1.05 -5.25
N VAL A 138 11.62 -0.92 -4.44
CA VAL A 138 10.48 0.02 -4.62
C VAL A 138 10.06 0.50 -3.24
N VAL A 139 9.62 1.73 -3.14
CA VAL A 139 9.06 2.26 -1.89
C VAL A 139 7.61 2.68 -2.11
N LYS A 140 6.74 2.27 -1.19
CA LYS A 140 5.36 2.74 -1.11
C LYS A 140 5.21 3.76 0.00
N CYS A 141 4.70 4.96 -0.33
CA CYS A 141 4.40 5.99 0.66
C CYS A 141 3.03 6.64 0.40
N TYR A 142 2.59 7.51 1.30
CA TYR A 142 1.39 8.31 1.05
C TYR A 142 1.74 9.51 0.19
N TYR A 143 0.80 9.90 -0.67
CA TYR A 143 0.84 11.17 -1.35
C TYR A 143 0.65 12.32 -0.33
N THR A 144 1.33 13.43 -0.57
CA THR A 144 1.16 14.68 0.16
C THR A 144 0.78 15.79 -0.82
N ASP A 145 -0.21 16.60 -0.47
CA ASP A 145 -0.75 17.65 -1.35
C ASP A 145 0.28 18.74 -1.69
N THR A 146 1.31 18.85 -0.89
CA THR A 146 2.41 19.81 -1.07
C THR A 146 3.75 19.08 -1.06
N GLU A 147 4.71 19.60 -1.81
CA GLU A 147 6.13 19.17 -1.80
C GLU A 147 6.36 17.66 -2.05
N PHE A 148 5.44 16.96 -2.71
CA PHE A 148 5.62 15.52 -2.98
C PHE A 148 6.74 15.26 -3.98
N ASP A 149 6.99 16.19 -4.89
CA ASP A 149 8.15 16.19 -5.80
C ASP A 149 9.49 16.14 -5.04
N THR A 150 9.55 16.73 -3.84
CA THR A 150 10.75 16.64 -2.99
C THR A 150 10.91 15.25 -2.37
N VAL A 151 9.81 14.52 -2.15
CA VAL A 151 9.84 13.13 -1.67
C VAL A 151 10.35 12.21 -2.76
N THR A 152 9.82 12.35 -3.97
CA THR A 152 10.23 11.52 -5.11
C THR A 152 11.67 11.77 -5.53
N SER A 153 12.11 13.03 -5.56
CA SER A 153 13.47 13.40 -5.97
C SER A 153 14.56 12.96 -4.99
N CYS A 154 14.24 12.80 -3.69
CA CYS A 154 15.22 12.34 -2.71
C CYS A 154 15.36 10.82 -2.64
N CYS A 155 14.44 10.06 -3.21
CA CYS A 155 14.43 8.59 -3.16
C CYS A 155 15.04 8.01 -4.45
N PRO A 156 16.16 7.24 -4.37
CA PRO A 156 16.85 6.73 -5.54
C PRO A 156 16.17 5.53 -6.21
N VAL A 157 15.06 5.03 -5.64
CA VAL A 157 14.28 3.92 -6.19
C VAL A 157 12.85 4.38 -6.51
N PRO A 158 12.13 3.68 -7.39
CA PRO A 158 10.75 4.03 -7.74
C PRO A 158 9.85 4.16 -6.51
N ILE A 159 9.02 5.21 -6.49
CA ILE A 159 7.99 5.40 -5.48
C ILE A 159 6.62 5.09 -6.08
N VAL A 160 5.82 4.30 -5.37
CA VAL A 160 4.39 4.13 -5.64
C VAL A 160 3.57 4.72 -4.50
N ILE A 161 2.46 5.39 -4.83
CA ILE A 161 1.63 6.00 -3.79
C ILE A 161 0.58 5.03 -3.23
N ALA A 162 0.31 5.15 -1.94
CA ALA A 162 -0.77 4.47 -1.24
C ALA A 162 -2.09 5.21 -1.46
N GLY A 163 -3.18 4.49 -1.73
CA GLY A 163 -4.50 5.08 -1.95
C GLY A 163 -5.18 5.69 -0.72
N GLY A 164 -4.68 5.43 0.47
CA GLY A 164 -5.24 5.99 1.70
C GLY A 164 -6.70 5.56 1.98
N LYS A 165 -7.51 6.50 2.44
CA LYS A 165 -8.97 6.32 2.62
C LYS A 165 -9.66 6.24 1.27
N LYS A 166 -10.91 5.72 1.24
CA LYS A 166 -11.76 5.84 0.05
C LYS A 166 -12.06 7.32 -0.19
N LEU A 167 -11.82 7.76 -1.40
CA LEU A 167 -12.14 9.08 -1.94
C LEU A 167 -13.25 8.96 -2.99
N PRO A 168 -13.95 10.04 -3.32
CA PRO A 168 -14.70 10.14 -4.57
C PRO A 168 -13.82 9.77 -5.77
N GLU A 169 -14.39 9.16 -6.79
CA GLU A 169 -13.61 8.60 -7.91
C GLU A 169 -12.77 9.65 -8.63
N LEU A 170 -13.33 10.85 -8.86
CA LEU A 170 -12.58 11.95 -9.47
C LEU A 170 -11.38 12.37 -8.61
N GLU A 171 -11.59 12.58 -7.32
CA GLU A 171 -10.51 12.95 -6.39
C GLU A 171 -9.40 11.88 -6.32
N ALA A 172 -9.78 10.61 -6.39
CA ALA A 172 -8.81 9.52 -6.44
C ALA A 172 -7.98 9.55 -7.74
N LEU A 173 -8.58 9.90 -8.88
CA LEU A 173 -7.89 10.06 -10.16
C LEU A 173 -7.00 11.31 -10.16
N GLU A 174 -7.46 12.41 -9.56
CA GLU A 174 -6.66 13.62 -9.37
C GLU A 174 -5.42 13.34 -8.52
N MET A 175 -5.58 12.63 -7.41
CA MET A 175 -4.44 12.20 -6.58
C MET A 175 -3.45 11.34 -7.38
N CYS A 176 -3.93 10.42 -8.21
CA CYS A 176 -3.06 9.61 -9.08
C CYS A 176 -2.30 10.51 -10.09
N SER A 177 -3.01 11.38 -10.80
CA SER A 177 -2.43 12.27 -11.79
C SER A 177 -1.37 13.18 -11.17
N ASN A 178 -1.71 13.83 -10.06
CA ASN A 178 -0.80 14.73 -9.35
C ASN A 178 0.46 14.01 -8.86
N ALA A 179 0.30 12.79 -8.31
CA ALA A 179 1.44 12.02 -7.86
C ALA A 179 2.38 11.63 -9.01
N ILE A 180 1.84 11.20 -10.15
CA ILE A 180 2.65 10.87 -11.35
C ILE A 180 3.38 12.12 -11.87
N GLN A 181 2.69 13.26 -11.96
CA GLN A 181 3.30 14.52 -12.37
C GLN A 181 4.42 14.99 -11.43
N GLN A 182 4.34 14.64 -10.16
CA GLN A 182 5.36 14.94 -9.15
C GLN A 182 6.38 13.80 -8.97
N GLY A 183 6.50 12.88 -9.93
CA GLY A 183 7.58 11.90 -10.02
C GLY A 183 7.29 10.53 -9.41
N ALA A 184 6.08 10.22 -8.98
CA ALA A 184 5.72 8.85 -8.64
C ALA A 184 5.77 7.94 -9.88
N SER A 185 6.23 6.71 -9.68
CA SER A 185 6.29 5.69 -10.75
C SER A 185 4.98 4.90 -10.90
N GLY A 186 4.04 5.07 -9.98
CA GLY A 186 2.78 4.34 -10.01
C GLY A 186 1.96 4.49 -8.73
N VAL A 187 0.93 3.67 -8.64
CA VAL A 187 0.01 3.64 -7.51
C VAL A 187 -0.20 2.20 -7.00
N ASP A 188 -0.33 2.04 -5.70
CA ASP A 188 -0.74 0.78 -5.06
C ASP A 188 -1.91 1.08 -4.11
N MET A 189 -3.12 1.10 -4.67
CA MET A 189 -4.35 1.45 -3.97
C MET A 189 -5.36 0.31 -3.99
N GLY A 190 -5.99 0.08 -2.83
CA GLY A 190 -7.05 -0.92 -2.68
C GLY A 190 -8.43 -0.28 -2.66
N ARG A 191 -8.75 0.41 -1.56
CA ARG A 191 -10.10 0.92 -1.28
C ARG A 191 -10.68 1.81 -2.39
N ASN A 192 -9.87 2.65 -2.99
CA ASN A 192 -10.31 3.50 -4.11
C ASN A 192 -10.68 2.71 -5.38
N ILE A 193 -10.24 1.45 -5.48
CA ILE A 193 -10.63 0.56 -6.57
C ILE A 193 -11.83 -0.31 -6.15
N PHE A 194 -11.63 -1.19 -5.14
CA PHE A 194 -12.63 -2.22 -4.85
C PHE A 194 -13.91 -1.71 -4.15
N GLN A 195 -13.86 -0.50 -3.55
CA GLN A 195 -15.03 0.16 -2.96
C GLN A 195 -15.67 1.20 -3.91
N SER A 196 -15.20 1.27 -5.16
CA SER A 196 -15.89 2.05 -6.20
C SER A 196 -17.18 1.34 -6.64
N ASP A 197 -18.15 2.09 -7.11
CA ASP A 197 -19.40 1.53 -7.66
C ASP A 197 -19.18 0.64 -8.88
N ALA A 198 -18.06 0.81 -9.60
CA ALA A 198 -17.65 0.01 -10.75
C ALA A 198 -16.13 -0.26 -10.69
N PRO A 199 -15.66 -1.24 -9.89
CA PRO A 199 -14.23 -1.48 -9.64
C PRO A 199 -13.41 -1.74 -10.90
N ILE A 200 -13.94 -2.45 -11.87
CA ILE A 200 -13.26 -2.73 -13.15
C ILE A 200 -13.06 -1.44 -13.94
N ALA A 201 -14.10 -0.62 -14.07
CA ALA A 201 -14.03 0.67 -14.74
C ALA A 201 -13.03 1.62 -14.04
N MET A 202 -13.05 1.64 -12.69
CA MET A 202 -12.12 2.44 -11.91
C MET A 202 -10.67 1.99 -12.10
N MET A 203 -10.42 0.70 -12.15
CA MET A 203 -9.07 0.16 -12.42
C MET A 203 -8.57 0.57 -13.80
N GLN A 204 -9.43 0.53 -14.83
CA GLN A 204 -9.08 0.93 -16.19
C GLN A 204 -8.79 2.44 -16.26
N ALA A 205 -9.62 3.28 -15.61
CA ALA A 205 -9.39 4.71 -15.54
C ALA A 205 -8.07 5.07 -14.83
N VAL A 206 -7.82 4.46 -13.66
CA VAL A 206 -6.54 4.64 -12.94
C VAL A 206 -5.37 4.19 -13.81
N ARG A 207 -5.48 3.06 -14.51
CA ARG A 207 -4.43 2.60 -15.42
C ARG A 207 -4.15 3.61 -16.54
N ALA A 208 -5.19 4.18 -17.15
CA ALA A 208 -5.03 5.16 -18.20
C ALA A 208 -4.37 6.47 -17.69
N VAL A 209 -4.77 6.95 -16.52
CA VAL A 209 -4.13 8.11 -15.88
C VAL A 209 -2.65 7.84 -15.58
N VAL A 210 -2.32 6.67 -15.02
CA VAL A 210 -0.96 6.35 -14.57
C VAL A 210 -0.01 6.00 -15.72
N HIS A 211 -0.47 5.26 -16.73
CA HIS A 211 0.41 4.69 -17.76
C HIS A 211 0.24 5.32 -19.15
N GLU A 212 -0.87 6.01 -19.39
CA GLU A 212 -1.17 6.62 -20.70
C GLU A 212 -1.22 8.15 -20.60
N ASN A 213 -0.89 8.71 -19.43
CA ASN A 213 -0.90 10.14 -19.13
C ASN A 213 -2.26 10.82 -19.40
N LEU A 214 -3.35 10.08 -19.25
CA LEU A 214 -4.68 10.64 -19.37
C LEU A 214 -4.91 11.66 -18.24
N SER A 215 -5.59 12.76 -18.53
CA SER A 215 -5.96 13.71 -17.47
C SER A 215 -6.93 13.06 -16.47
N ALA A 216 -6.95 13.56 -15.24
CA ALA A 216 -7.92 13.05 -14.24
C ALA A 216 -9.37 13.23 -14.68
N ALA A 217 -9.68 14.34 -15.37
CA ALA A 217 -11.00 14.61 -15.91
C ALA A 217 -11.40 13.62 -17.01
N ASP A 218 -10.50 13.37 -17.98
CA ASP A 218 -10.76 12.40 -19.05
C ASP A 218 -10.80 10.96 -18.49
N GLY A 219 -9.96 10.65 -17.51
CA GLY A 219 -10.01 9.39 -16.78
C GLY A 219 -11.34 9.18 -16.04
N TYR A 220 -11.90 10.24 -15.48
CA TYR A 220 -13.20 10.19 -14.85
C TYR A 220 -14.35 10.03 -15.88
N GLN A 221 -14.26 10.69 -17.01
CA GLN A 221 -15.22 10.48 -18.10
C GLN A 221 -15.16 9.04 -18.61
N MET A 222 -13.96 8.49 -18.82
CA MET A 222 -13.77 7.08 -19.18
C MET A 222 -14.38 6.14 -18.13
N TYR A 223 -14.20 6.43 -16.84
CA TYR A 223 -14.83 5.66 -15.77
C TYR A 223 -16.36 5.66 -15.88
N GLN A 224 -16.95 6.82 -16.14
CA GLN A 224 -18.41 6.95 -16.26
C GLN A 224 -18.97 6.19 -17.47
N ASP A 225 -18.32 6.29 -18.62
CA ASP A 225 -18.73 5.61 -19.85
C ASP A 225 -18.66 4.07 -19.68
N LEU A 226 -17.57 3.59 -19.09
CA LEU A 226 -17.40 2.16 -18.80
C LEU A 226 -18.42 1.68 -17.76
N LYS A 227 -18.70 2.48 -16.72
CA LYS A 227 -19.71 2.16 -15.70
C LYS A 227 -21.10 2.07 -16.31
N ALA A 228 -21.42 2.95 -17.27
CA ALA A 228 -22.70 2.91 -17.97
C ALA A 228 -22.84 1.65 -18.86
N SER A 229 -21.77 1.27 -19.57
CA SER A 229 -21.77 0.08 -20.41
C SER A 229 -21.86 -1.26 -19.65
N LEU A 230 -21.45 -1.29 -18.38
CA LEU A 230 -21.58 -2.47 -17.51
C LEU A 230 -22.99 -2.67 -16.96
N LYS A 231 -23.87 -1.65 -17.08
CA LYS A 231 -25.27 -1.70 -16.61
C LYS A 231 -26.26 -2.01 -17.73
N ALA A 232 -25.82 -1.91 -19.00
CA ALA A 232 -26.58 -2.24 -20.17
C ALA A 232 -26.47 -3.73 -20.53
#